data_b5171e8dbb23600a46d6254b82b8f8d5
#
_entry.id   b5171e8dbb23600a46d6254b82b8f8d5
#
_cell.length_a   1.000
_cell.length_b   1.000
_cell.length_c   1.000
_cell.angle_alpha   90.00
_cell.angle_beta   90.00
_cell.angle_gamma   90.00
#
_symmetry.space_group_name_H-M   'P 1'
#
loop_
_entity.id
_entity.type
_entity.pdbx_description
1 polymer ?
#
loop_
_entity_poly.entity_id
_entity_poly.type
_entity_poly.pdbx_seq_one_letter_code
_entity_poly.pdbx_strand_id
1 'polypeptide(L)'
;STANATGSGVDLKDTHPSPANVKTGSKFEILSTVVNNSPETILLPAGLCDSPLTAFFMSNNVVIKNTQGCTAKSPPFELNPGQEVTVAGPASGTIYQAIKAGKTPATATVYYLTENGQPGNVTKPFVFTIN
;
A
#
# COMPACT_ATOMS: atom_id res chain seq x y z
N SER A 1 -9.96 7.58 21.41
CA SER A 1 -9.75 7.67 20.94
C SER A 1 -9.11 8.00 20.39
N THR A 2 -8.88 7.97 20.54
CA THR A 2 -8.51 8.17 20.04
C THR A 2 -7.89 8.34 19.26
N ALA A 3 -7.64 8.25 19.33
CA ALA A 3 -7.28 8.29 18.65
C ALA A 3 -6.77 8.45 17.84
N ASN A 4 -6.57 8.28 17.83
CA ASN A 4 -6.19 8.44 16.96
C ASN A 4 -6.58 8.64 15.90
N ALA A 5 -6.42 9.21 16.27
CA ALA A 5 -7.07 9.90 15.22
C ALA A 5 -6.69 9.42 13.89
N THR A 6 -5.51 9.07 13.82
CA THR A 6 -5.15 8.38 12.62
C THR A 6 -6.08 7.25 12.50
N GLY A 7 -6.43 6.99 11.38
CA GLY A 7 -7.19 5.86 11.21
C GLY A 7 -8.58 5.94 11.61
N SER A 8 -9.00 6.95 12.07
CA SER A 8 -10.37 7.09 12.38
C SER A 8 -11.27 6.13 11.65
N GLY A 9 -11.01 4.88 11.80
CA GLY A 9 -11.81 3.84 11.19
C GLY A 9 -11.31 3.33 9.84
N VAL A 10 -10.23 3.81 9.31
CA VAL A 10 -9.60 3.24 8.11
C VAL A 10 -8.47 2.33 8.55
N ASP A 11 -8.47 1.09 8.08
CA ASP A 11 -7.50 0.09 8.49
C ASP A 11 -7.00 -0.70 7.30
N LEU A 12 -5.91 -1.44 7.51
CA LEU A 12 -5.35 -2.36 6.53
C LEU A 12 -5.38 -3.77 7.07
N LYS A 13 -5.62 -4.74 6.20
CA LYS A 13 -5.53 -6.15 6.55
C LYS A 13 -4.95 -6.95 5.39
N ASP A 14 -4.50 -8.16 5.69
CA ASP A 14 -4.00 -9.11 4.69
C ASP A 14 -2.88 -8.53 3.83
N THR A 15 -1.96 -7.81 4.47
CA THR A 15 -0.82 -7.23 3.78
C THR A 15 0.21 -8.30 3.49
N HIS A 16 0.55 -8.47 2.22
CA HIS A 16 1.47 -9.53 1.82
C HIS A 16 2.09 -9.22 0.46
N PRO A 17 3.23 -9.86 0.14
CA PRO A 17 3.81 -9.70 -1.20
C PRO A 17 3.04 -10.50 -2.24
N SER A 18 3.15 -10.07 -3.49
CA SER A 18 2.62 -10.77 -4.65
C SER A 18 3.71 -10.86 -5.71
N PRO A 19 4.12 -12.04 -6.13
CA PRO A 19 3.66 -13.35 -5.69
C PRO A 19 4.00 -13.61 -4.21
N ALA A 20 3.23 -14.48 -3.57
CA ALA A 20 3.40 -14.75 -2.14
C ALA A 20 4.77 -15.34 -1.82
N ASN A 21 5.33 -16.10 -2.73
CA ASN A 21 6.66 -16.70 -2.59
C ASN A 21 7.69 -15.83 -3.30
N VAL A 22 8.26 -14.89 -2.57
CA VAL A 22 9.26 -13.96 -3.13
C VAL A 22 10.61 -14.64 -3.13
N LYS A 23 11.29 -14.65 -4.27
CA LYS A 23 12.61 -15.24 -4.41
C LYS A 23 13.66 -14.16 -4.63
N THR A 24 14.86 -14.42 -4.15
CA THR A 24 16.00 -13.54 -4.37
C THR A 24 16.18 -13.29 -5.88
N GLY A 25 16.33 -12.03 -6.24
CA GLY A 25 16.47 -11.61 -7.62
C GLY A 25 15.17 -11.24 -8.31
N SER A 26 14.02 -11.57 -7.72
CA SER A 26 12.75 -11.32 -8.38
C SER A 26 12.14 -9.99 -7.94
N LYS A 27 11.32 -9.45 -8.84
CA LYS A 27 10.50 -8.27 -8.56
C LYS A 27 9.19 -8.73 -7.94
N PHE A 28 8.61 -7.86 -7.15
CA PHE A 28 7.34 -8.19 -6.48
C PHE A 28 6.56 -6.93 -6.18
N GLU A 29 5.30 -7.12 -5.86
CA GLU A 29 4.41 -6.06 -5.40
C GLU A 29 3.94 -6.37 -3.99
N ILE A 30 3.34 -5.38 -3.35
CA ILE A 30 2.68 -5.57 -2.06
C ILE A 30 1.20 -5.36 -2.27
N LEU A 31 0.40 -6.25 -1.72
CA LEU A 31 -1.06 -6.13 -1.71
C LEU A 31 -1.52 -5.89 -0.28
N SER A 32 -2.54 -5.10 -0.13
CA SER A 32 -3.20 -4.91 1.17
C SER A 32 -4.66 -4.57 0.94
N THR A 33 -5.51 -4.97 1.87
CA THR A 33 -6.93 -4.65 1.81
C THR A 33 -7.21 -3.46 2.70
N VAL A 34 -7.75 -2.40 2.10
CA VAL A 34 -8.16 -1.20 2.82
C VAL A 34 -9.59 -1.40 3.28
N VAL A 35 -9.82 -1.22 4.58
CA VAL A 35 -11.15 -1.38 5.19
C VAL A 35 -11.60 -0.01 5.67
N ASN A 36 -12.75 0.45 5.20
CA ASN A 36 -13.29 1.73 5.63
C ASN A 36 -14.38 1.52 6.67
N ASN A 37 -13.98 1.56 7.93
CA ASN A 37 -14.91 1.49 9.05
C ASN A 37 -15.27 2.87 9.59
N SER A 38 -14.89 3.92 8.86
CA SER A 38 -15.22 5.29 9.25
C SER A 38 -16.67 5.61 8.84
N PRO A 39 -17.23 6.69 9.36
CA PRO A 39 -18.59 7.07 8.99
C PRO A 39 -18.70 7.82 7.67
N GLU A 40 -17.58 8.06 6.95
CA GLU A 40 -17.61 8.82 5.71
C GLU A 40 -16.90 8.08 4.60
N THR A 41 -17.25 8.45 3.35
CA THR A 41 -16.57 7.92 2.17
C THR A 41 -15.16 8.47 2.10
N ILE A 42 -14.21 7.62 1.73
CA ILE A 42 -12.84 8.04 1.46
C ILE A 42 -12.53 7.86 -0.02
N LEU A 43 -11.54 8.61 -0.49
CA LEU A 43 -11.11 8.58 -1.88
C LEU A 43 -9.69 8.04 -1.95
N LEU A 44 -9.48 7.05 -2.80
CA LEU A 44 -8.18 6.42 -3.00
C LEU A 44 -7.67 6.72 -4.40
N PRO A 45 -6.37 7.03 -4.57
CA PRO A 45 -5.79 7.08 -5.92
C PRO A 45 -6.05 5.79 -6.67
N ALA A 46 -6.34 5.89 -7.95
CA ALA A 46 -6.71 4.74 -8.75
C ALA A 46 -6.16 4.86 -10.16
N GLY A 47 -6.21 3.75 -10.90
CA GLY A 47 -5.76 3.70 -12.27
C GLY A 47 -4.44 2.98 -12.43
N LEU A 48 -3.98 2.87 -13.67
CA LEU A 48 -2.77 2.12 -13.99
C LEU A 48 -1.50 2.82 -13.53
N CYS A 49 -1.53 4.14 -13.39
CA CYS A 49 -0.35 4.94 -13.13
C CYS A 49 -0.23 5.36 -11.67
N ASP A 50 -1.19 5.04 -10.86
CA ASP A 50 -1.23 5.52 -9.49
C ASP A 50 -1.58 4.40 -8.53
N SER A 51 -1.20 4.58 -7.27
CA SER A 51 -1.53 3.62 -6.22
C SER A 51 -1.55 4.35 -4.89
N PRO A 52 -2.52 4.02 -4.03
CA PRO A 52 -2.51 4.58 -2.69
C PRO A 52 -1.50 3.90 -1.76
N LEU A 53 -0.94 2.76 -2.16
CA LEU A 53 -0.15 1.91 -1.27
C LEU A 53 1.35 2.08 -1.53
N THR A 54 2.08 2.32 -0.46
CA THR A 54 3.55 2.39 -0.46
C THR A 54 4.07 1.50 0.65
N ALA A 55 5.18 0.82 0.39
CA ALA A 55 5.84 0.03 1.41
C ALA A 55 7.22 0.60 1.71
N PHE A 56 7.61 0.53 2.97
CA PHE A 56 8.95 0.89 3.42
C PHE A 56 9.60 -0.37 4.00
N PHE A 57 10.81 -0.69 3.53
CA PHE A 57 11.52 -1.90 3.95
C PHE A 57 12.63 -1.53 4.90
N MET A 58 12.68 -2.18 6.06
CA MET A 58 13.58 -1.83 7.16
C MET A 58 14.93 -2.55 7.06
N SER A 59 15.07 -3.45 6.09
CA SER A 59 16.32 -4.18 5.89
C SER A 59 16.83 -3.94 4.49
N ASN A 60 18.08 -4.34 4.21
CA ASN A 60 18.63 -4.24 2.86
C ASN A 60 18.33 -5.47 2.02
N ASN A 61 17.30 -6.23 2.37
CA ASN A 61 16.90 -7.39 1.58
C ASN A 61 16.17 -6.99 0.31
N VAL A 62 15.67 -5.76 0.25
CA VAL A 62 14.92 -5.24 -0.88
C VAL A 62 15.56 -3.94 -1.35
N VAL A 63 15.67 -3.78 -2.66
CA VAL A 63 16.07 -2.53 -3.26
C VAL A 63 14.89 -1.94 -4.00
N ILE A 64 14.76 -0.63 -3.92
CA ILE A 64 13.71 0.11 -4.62
C ILE A 64 14.35 0.76 -5.84
N LYS A 65 13.82 0.45 -7.01
CA LYS A 65 14.32 1.00 -8.27
C LYS A 65 13.30 1.94 -8.86
N ASN A 66 13.78 2.99 -9.50
CA ASN A 66 12.92 3.92 -10.21
C ASN A 66 13.02 3.65 -11.69
N THR A 67 11.87 3.67 -12.36
CA THR A 67 11.77 3.49 -13.80
C THR A 67 10.92 4.63 -14.33
N GLN A 68 10.78 4.67 -15.66
CA GLN A 68 9.87 5.63 -16.25
C GLN A 68 8.45 5.19 -15.97
N GLY A 69 7.76 5.96 -15.14
CA GLY A 69 6.37 5.69 -14.86
C GLY A 69 5.46 6.35 -15.87
N CYS A 70 4.18 6.10 -15.75
CA CYS A 70 3.18 6.78 -16.56
C CYS A 70 2.54 7.90 -15.74
N THR A 71 1.93 8.86 -16.44
CA THR A 71 1.36 10.03 -15.78
C THR A 71 -0.14 10.19 -16.04
N ALA A 72 -0.76 9.19 -16.66
CA ALA A 72 -2.20 9.24 -16.89
C ALA A 72 -2.95 9.33 -15.57
N LYS A 73 -3.94 10.20 -15.53
CA LYS A 73 -4.77 10.39 -14.35
C LYS A 73 -6.08 9.64 -14.51
N SER A 74 -6.54 9.04 -13.43
CA SER A 74 -7.83 8.39 -13.35
C SER A 74 -8.63 9.02 -12.22
N PRO A 75 -9.97 9.01 -12.29
CA PRO A 75 -10.77 9.46 -11.16
C PRO A 75 -10.42 8.62 -9.92
N PRO A 76 -10.47 9.22 -8.73
CA PRO A 76 -10.22 8.45 -7.52
C PRO A 76 -11.30 7.39 -7.32
N PHE A 77 -10.94 6.32 -6.66
CA PHE A 77 -11.87 5.27 -6.29
C PHE A 77 -12.54 5.66 -4.96
N GLU A 78 -13.87 5.60 -4.94
CA GLU A 78 -14.63 5.90 -3.73
C GLU A 78 -14.85 4.63 -2.92
N LEU A 79 -14.44 4.66 -1.66
CA LEU A 79 -14.66 3.55 -0.74
C LEU A 79 -15.62 4.03 0.34
N ASN A 80 -16.83 3.49 0.31
CA ASN A 80 -17.90 3.90 1.22
C ASN A 80 -17.75 3.26 2.60
N PRO A 81 -18.41 3.80 3.62
CA PRO A 81 -18.39 3.17 4.95
C PRO A 81 -18.79 1.71 4.87
N GLY A 82 -18.03 0.86 5.54
CA GLY A 82 -18.27 -0.58 5.57
C GLY A 82 -17.70 -1.35 4.39
N GLN A 83 -17.17 -0.68 3.39
CA GLN A 83 -16.60 -1.35 2.23
C GLN A 83 -15.12 -1.61 2.41
N GLU A 84 -14.60 -2.55 1.62
CA GLU A 84 -13.16 -2.80 1.56
C GLU A 84 -12.74 -3.06 0.13
N VAL A 85 -11.46 -2.79 -0.15
CA VAL A 85 -10.88 -2.99 -1.48
C VAL A 85 -9.42 -3.38 -1.32
N THR A 86 -8.95 -4.29 -2.17
CA THR A 86 -7.54 -4.66 -2.19
C THR A 86 -6.80 -3.74 -3.15
N VAL A 87 -5.69 -3.19 -2.68
CA VAL A 87 -4.85 -2.29 -3.46
C VAL A 87 -3.46 -2.88 -3.58
N ALA A 88 -2.74 -2.46 -4.60
CA ALA A 88 -1.39 -2.96 -4.87
C ALA A 88 -0.42 -1.79 -4.93
N GLY A 89 0.79 -2.00 -4.47
CA GLY A 89 1.87 -1.04 -4.60
C GLY A 89 3.14 -1.75 -5.02
N PRO A 90 4.10 -1.04 -5.56
CA PRO A 90 4.17 0.41 -5.70
C PRO A 90 3.42 0.92 -6.93
N ALA A 91 3.32 2.25 -7.01
CA ALA A 91 2.77 2.89 -8.21
C ALA A 91 3.73 2.71 -9.39
N SER A 92 3.22 2.98 -10.59
CA SER A 92 4.04 2.95 -11.80
C SER A 92 5.27 3.85 -11.65
N GLY A 93 6.41 3.37 -12.11
CA GLY A 93 7.68 4.10 -11.99
C GLY A 93 8.52 3.68 -10.82
N THR A 94 8.03 2.76 -10.00
CA THR A 94 8.78 2.23 -8.86
C THR A 94 8.70 0.71 -8.88
N ILE A 95 9.81 0.06 -8.57
CA ILE A 95 9.90 -1.40 -8.57
C ILE A 95 10.54 -1.83 -7.26
N TYR A 96 9.94 -2.82 -6.61
CA TYR A 96 10.54 -3.52 -5.47
C TYR A 96 11.22 -4.78 -5.98
N GLN A 97 12.50 -4.93 -5.67
CA GLN A 97 13.25 -6.13 -6.07
C GLN A 97 13.94 -6.74 -4.86
N ALA A 98 13.72 -8.02 -4.67
CA ALA A 98 14.38 -8.78 -3.62
C ALA A 98 15.83 -9.04 -4.03
N ILE A 99 16.78 -8.73 -3.16
CA ILE A 99 18.20 -8.93 -3.46
C ILE A 99 18.90 -9.84 -2.46
N LYS A 100 18.24 -10.15 -1.34
CA LYS A 100 18.86 -10.97 -0.31
C LYS A 100 17.78 -11.78 0.40
N ALA A 101 18.04 -13.06 0.60
CA ALA A 101 17.11 -13.94 1.30
C ALA A 101 17.04 -13.60 2.78
N GLY A 102 15.91 -13.87 3.39
CA GLY A 102 15.74 -13.72 4.82
C GLY A 102 14.43 -13.09 5.20
N LYS A 103 14.22 -13.03 6.49
CA LYS A 103 13.05 -12.39 7.09
C LYS A 103 13.13 -10.88 6.84
N THR A 104 12.06 -10.32 6.33
CA THR A 104 12.04 -8.94 5.83
C THR A 104 10.92 -8.16 6.48
N PRO A 105 11.22 -7.38 7.51
CA PRO A 105 10.22 -6.49 8.12
C PRO A 105 9.99 -5.27 7.25
N ALA A 106 8.74 -4.81 7.22
CA ALA A 106 8.35 -3.67 6.43
C ALA A 106 7.13 -3.00 7.03
N THR A 107 6.82 -1.82 6.53
CA THR A 107 5.55 -1.16 6.84
C THR A 107 4.83 -0.84 5.54
N ALA A 108 3.52 -0.94 5.57
CA ALA A 108 2.67 -0.55 4.46
C ALA A 108 1.89 0.70 4.88
N THR A 109 1.82 1.66 3.98
CA THR A 109 1.07 2.90 4.20
C THR A 109 0.13 3.12 3.04
N VAL A 110 -1.12 3.41 3.36
CA VAL A 110 -2.12 3.80 2.36
C VAL A 110 -2.49 5.25 2.62
N TYR A 111 -2.48 6.05 1.55
CA TYR A 111 -2.86 7.45 1.57
C TYR A 111 -4.24 7.60 0.95
N TYR A 112 -5.06 8.43 1.56
CA TYR A 112 -6.42 8.66 1.07
C TYR A 112 -6.82 10.10 1.34
N LEU A 113 -7.95 10.50 0.75
CA LEU A 113 -8.58 11.78 1.04
C LEU A 113 -9.95 11.50 1.64
N THR A 114 -10.35 12.35 2.59
CA THR A 114 -11.73 12.32 3.08
C THR A 114 -12.63 13.00 2.06
N GLU A 115 -13.94 12.92 2.29
CA GLU A 115 -14.90 13.60 1.42
C GLU A 115 -14.66 15.09 1.31
N ASN A 116 -14.14 15.69 2.36
CA ASN A 116 -13.84 17.12 2.40
C ASN A 116 -12.47 17.44 1.81
N GLY A 117 -11.78 16.48 1.23
CA GLY A 117 -10.47 16.69 0.64
C GLY A 117 -9.33 16.72 1.64
N GLN A 118 -9.55 16.34 2.89
CA GLN A 118 -8.49 16.29 3.88
C GLN A 118 -7.64 15.05 3.68
N PRO A 119 -6.31 15.16 3.70
CA PRO A 119 -5.46 13.99 3.56
C PRO A 119 -5.49 13.14 4.83
N GLY A 120 -5.40 11.83 4.62
CA GLY A 120 -5.26 10.88 5.70
C GLY A 120 -4.34 9.75 5.28
N ASN A 121 -3.90 8.98 6.25
CA ASN A 121 -3.10 7.80 5.95
C ASN A 121 -3.28 6.78 7.07
N VAL A 122 -2.98 5.54 6.71
CA VAL A 122 -2.93 4.44 7.67
C VAL A 122 -1.68 3.64 7.39
N THR A 123 -0.93 3.31 8.44
CA THR A 123 0.33 2.57 8.33
C THR A 123 0.25 1.34 9.21
N LYS A 124 0.74 0.22 8.69
CA LYS A 124 0.73 -1.03 9.42
C LYS A 124 2.01 -1.81 9.15
N PRO A 125 2.64 -2.38 10.18
CA PRO A 125 3.82 -3.23 9.97
C PRO A 125 3.41 -4.60 9.46
N PHE A 126 4.30 -5.21 8.70
CA PHE A 126 4.16 -6.60 8.27
C PHE A 126 5.55 -7.19 8.04
N VAL A 127 5.61 -8.49 7.92
CA VAL A 127 6.86 -9.19 7.70
C VAL A 127 6.63 -10.31 6.70
N PHE A 128 7.61 -10.55 5.85
CA PHE A 128 7.58 -11.66 4.91
C PHE A 128 8.99 -12.23 4.75
N THR A 129 9.09 -13.38 4.13
CA THR A 129 10.37 -14.05 3.94
C THR A 129 10.72 -14.09 2.47
N ILE A 130 11.96 -13.73 2.14
CA ILE A 130 12.52 -13.86 0.81
C ILE A 130 13.34 -15.14 0.78
N ASN A 131 13.08 -15.97 -0.21
CA ASN A 131 13.76 -17.26 -0.37
C ASN A 131 14.89 -17.21 -1.36
#